data_0bcbfe5ccfc014710bb9c46b43c32da4
#
_entry.id   0bcbfe5ccfc014710bb9c46b43c32da4
#
_cell.length_a   1.000
_cell.length_b   1.000
_cell.length_c   1.000
_cell.angle_alpha   90.00
_cell.angle_beta   90.00
_cell.angle_gamma   90.00
#
_symmetry.space_group_name_H-M   'P 1'
#
loop_
_entity.id
_entity.type
_entity.pdbx_description
1 polymer ?
#
loop_
_entity_poly.entity_id
_entity_poly.type
_entity_poly.pdbx_seq_one_letter_code
_entity_poly.pdbx_strand_id
1 'polypeptide(L)'
;MKERIAVFGMGQMGANMASRLTEQGFDVLGYDINPARRQELAERQVAVADTVEAALAGRPIVLTSLPDPAAAKAAWLAPGGLVDKAAPGTLIIELSTLDPDTMREIAAAATAKGVLVLDCPVSGGPMESLRGELVLI
;
A
#
# COMPACT_ATOMS: atom_id res chain seq x y z
N MET A 1 19.06 0.98 -10.89
CA MET A 1 18.38 0.03 -9.96
C MET A 1 16.95 0.50 -9.75
N LYS A 2 15.99 -0.40 -9.87
CA LYS A 2 14.58 -0.06 -9.65
C LYS A 2 14.28 0.02 -8.15
N GLU A 3 13.35 0.90 -7.79
CA GLU A 3 12.89 1.04 -6.41
C GLU A 3 12.21 -0.23 -5.91
N ARG A 4 12.37 -0.49 -4.61
CA ARG A 4 11.70 -1.58 -3.90
C ARG A 4 10.45 -1.04 -3.25
N ILE A 5 9.30 -1.57 -3.65
CA ILE A 5 7.98 -1.05 -3.28
C ILE A 5 7.16 -2.17 -2.64
N ALA A 6 6.51 -1.85 -1.52
CA ALA A 6 5.45 -2.69 -0.98
C ALA A 6 4.08 -2.12 -1.36
N VAL A 7 3.12 -2.96 -1.67
CA VAL A 7 1.74 -2.56 -1.95
C VAL A 7 0.81 -3.30 -0.98
N PHE A 8 0.09 -2.53 -0.17
CA PHE A 8 -0.86 -3.04 0.82
C PHE A 8 -2.30 -2.80 0.35
N GLY A 9 -3.12 -3.83 0.46
CA GLY A 9 -4.48 -3.79 -0.05
C GLY A 9 -4.54 -4.33 -1.49
N MET A 10 -4.97 -5.59 -1.60
CA MET A 10 -4.94 -6.33 -2.86
C MET A 10 -6.34 -6.51 -3.44
N GLY A 11 -7.21 -5.52 -3.23
CA GLY A 11 -8.42 -5.36 -4.00
C GLY A 11 -8.09 -5.08 -5.47
N GLN A 12 -9.11 -4.83 -6.27
CA GLN A 12 -8.93 -4.68 -7.72
C GLN A 12 -7.92 -3.58 -8.09
N MET A 13 -7.99 -2.42 -7.42
CA MET A 13 -7.07 -1.31 -7.68
C MET A 13 -5.64 -1.63 -7.26
N GLY A 14 -5.45 -2.09 -6.03
CA GLY A 14 -4.12 -2.40 -5.51
C GLY A 14 -3.44 -3.53 -6.27
N ALA A 15 -4.17 -4.60 -6.60
CA ALA A 15 -3.66 -5.70 -7.39
C ALA A 15 -3.23 -5.25 -8.80
N ASN A 16 -4.02 -4.41 -9.45
CA ASN A 16 -3.69 -3.88 -10.77
C ASN A 16 -2.46 -2.96 -10.73
N MET A 17 -2.36 -2.11 -9.72
CA MET A 17 -1.16 -1.27 -9.53
C MET A 17 0.09 -2.13 -9.28
N ALA A 18 0.00 -3.13 -8.43
CA ALA A 18 1.11 -4.04 -8.16
C ALA A 18 1.57 -4.78 -9.42
N SER A 19 0.62 -5.29 -10.21
CA SER A 19 0.93 -5.91 -11.51
C SER A 19 1.63 -4.93 -12.45
N ARG A 20 1.09 -3.73 -12.60
CA ARG A 20 1.65 -2.72 -13.50
C ARG A 20 3.06 -2.32 -13.11
N LEU A 21 3.31 -2.08 -11.82
CA LEU A 21 4.64 -1.74 -11.33
C LEU A 21 5.63 -2.89 -11.56
N THR A 22 5.19 -4.13 -11.35
CA THR A 22 6.01 -5.31 -11.62
C THR A 22 6.37 -5.41 -13.11
N GLU A 23 5.42 -5.19 -14.00
CA GLU A 23 5.66 -5.15 -15.46
C GLU A 23 6.66 -4.08 -15.86
N GLN A 24 6.66 -2.94 -15.15
CA GLN A 24 7.61 -1.85 -15.39
C GLN A 24 8.99 -2.11 -14.77
N GLY A 25 9.19 -3.26 -14.14
CA GLY A 25 10.47 -3.70 -13.62
C GLY A 25 10.80 -3.23 -12.21
N PHE A 26 9.83 -2.65 -11.47
CA PHE A 26 10.02 -2.38 -10.04
C PHE A 26 10.04 -3.68 -9.24
N ASP A 27 10.77 -3.69 -8.14
CA ASP A 27 10.77 -4.78 -7.18
C ASP A 27 9.57 -4.61 -6.24
N VAL A 28 8.46 -5.26 -6.58
CA VAL A 28 7.17 -5.11 -5.87
C VAL A 28 6.88 -6.33 -5.01
N LEU A 29 6.45 -6.06 -3.78
CA LEU A 29 5.96 -7.09 -2.86
C LEU A 29 4.56 -6.68 -2.38
N GLY A 30 3.57 -7.51 -2.69
CA GLY A 30 2.17 -7.27 -2.31
C GLY A 30 1.82 -7.89 -0.98
N TYR A 31 0.91 -7.28 -0.26
CA TYR A 31 0.34 -7.82 0.97
C TYR A 31 -1.14 -7.48 1.09
N ASP A 32 -1.92 -8.42 1.57
CA ASP A 32 -3.31 -8.26 1.98
C ASP A 32 -3.55 -9.11 3.22
N ILE A 33 -4.40 -8.64 4.12
CA ILE A 33 -4.77 -9.40 5.32
C ILE A 33 -5.50 -10.71 4.95
N ASN A 34 -6.18 -10.73 3.79
CA ASN A 34 -6.88 -11.91 3.29
C ASN A 34 -5.92 -12.83 2.51
N PRO A 35 -5.68 -14.07 3.00
CA PRO A 35 -4.80 -15.01 2.31
C PRO A 35 -5.22 -15.33 0.86
N ALA A 36 -6.53 -15.35 0.58
CA ALA A 36 -7.03 -15.60 -0.77
C ALA A 36 -6.58 -14.51 -1.76
N ARG A 37 -6.55 -13.26 -1.33
CA ARG A 37 -6.04 -12.15 -2.15
C ARG A 37 -4.55 -12.31 -2.44
N ARG A 38 -3.77 -12.73 -1.46
CA ARG A 38 -2.34 -13.00 -1.66
C ARG A 38 -2.12 -14.10 -2.68
N GLN A 39 -2.92 -15.18 -2.63
CA GLN A 39 -2.84 -16.25 -3.61
C GLN A 39 -3.19 -15.79 -5.03
N GLU A 40 -4.26 -15.03 -5.19
CA GLU A 40 -4.66 -14.46 -6.49
C GLU A 40 -3.53 -13.63 -7.13
N LEU A 41 -2.81 -12.86 -6.32
CA LEU A 41 -1.66 -12.08 -6.79
C LEU A 41 -0.50 -12.95 -7.21
N ALA A 42 -0.19 -13.98 -6.45
CA ALA A 42 0.88 -14.91 -6.80
C ALA A 42 0.61 -15.56 -8.16
N GLU A 43 -0.66 -15.88 -8.44
CA GLU A 43 -1.09 -16.41 -9.75
C GLU A 43 -0.90 -15.39 -10.88
N ARG A 44 -0.92 -14.09 -10.56
CA ARG A 44 -0.63 -13.00 -11.51
C ARG A 44 0.86 -12.68 -11.60
N GLN A 45 1.72 -13.52 -11.04
CA GLN A 45 3.18 -13.34 -11.04
C GLN A 45 3.64 -12.07 -10.28
N VAL A 46 2.87 -11.64 -9.30
CA VAL A 46 3.27 -10.60 -8.36
C VAL A 46 3.77 -11.28 -7.08
N ALA A 47 4.97 -10.96 -6.65
CA ALA A 47 5.50 -11.48 -5.40
C ALA A 47 4.65 -10.99 -4.21
N VAL A 48 4.41 -11.87 -3.25
CA VAL A 48 3.59 -11.57 -2.07
C VAL A 48 4.33 -11.92 -0.78
N ALA A 49 4.02 -11.18 0.27
CA ALA A 49 4.49 -11.46 1.63
C ALA A 49 3.35 -12.05 2.46
N ASP A 50 3.68 -12.87 3.44
CA ASP A 50 2.72 -13.48 4.35
C ASP A 50 2.48 -12.66 5.61
N THR A 51 3.35 -11.70 5.90
CA THR A 51 3.25 -10.83 7.09
C THR A 51 3.54 -9.39 6.73
N VAL A 52 3.07 -8.48 7.57
CA VAL A 52 3.34 -7.04 7.44
C VAL A 52 4.84 -6.77 7.51
N GLU A 53 5.53 -7.39 8.46
CA GLU A 53 6.98 -7.23 8.61
C GLU A 53 7.75 -7.65 7.36
N ALA A 54 7.40 -8.81 6.80
CA ALA A 54 8.06 -9.31 5.58
C ALA A 54 7.81 -8.39 4.39
N ALA A 55 6.60 -7.84 4.28
CA ALA A 55 6.26 -6.90 3.22
C ALA A 55 7.06 -5.59 3.30
N LEU A 56 7.32 -5.11 4.51
CA LEU A 56 8.01 -3.83 4.74
C LEU A 56 9.53 -3.94 4.72
N ALA A 57 10.09 -5.13 4.93
CA ALA A 57 11.53 -5.32 5.11
C ALA A 57 12.36 -4.78 3.92
N GLY A 58 13.18 -3.77 4.19
CA GLY A 58 14.07 -3.17 3.19
C GLY A 58 13.34 -2.43 2.06
N ARG A 59 12.10 -1.99 2.27
CA ARG A 59 11.31 -1.28 1.27
C ARG A 59 11.03 0.15 1.70
N PRO A 60 11.67 1.13 1.06
CA PRO A 60 11.54 2.54 1.49
C PRO A 60 10.23 3.17 1.07
N ILE A 61 9.51 2.58 0.11
CA ILE A 61 8.26 3.11 -0.44
C ILE A 61 7.16 2.07 -0.25
N VAL A 62 6.05 2.52 0.30
CA VAL A 62 4.85 1.69 0.51
C VAL A 62 3.65 2.39 -0.09
N LEU A 63 2.85 1.66 -0.86
CA LEU A 63 1.57 2.13 -1.39
C LEU A 63 0.45 1.42 -0.64
N THR A 64 -0.59 2.16 -0.27
CA THR A 64 -1.78 1.60 0.36
C THR A 64 -3.01 1.91 -0.48
N SER A 65 -3.82 0.89 -0.74
CA SER A 65 -5.09 1.02 -1.46
C SER A 65 -6.13 0.18 -0.76
N LEU A 66 -6.92 0.82 0.10
CA LEU A 66 -7.81 0.17 1.06
C LEU A 66 -9.26 0.60 0.80
N PRO A 67 -10.26 -0.26 1.11
CA PRO A 67 -11.62 -0.02 0.65
C PRO A 67 -12.37 1.08 1.40
N ASP A 68 -12.03 1.35 2.67
CA ASP A 68 -12.77 2.28 3.51
C ASP A 68 -11.94 2.79 4.70
N PRO A 69 -12.42 3.81 5.44
CA PRO A 69 -11.72 4.34 6.60
C PRO A 69 -11.44 3.32 7.71
N ALA A 70 -12.34 2.38 7.94
CA ALA A 70 -12.16 1.35 8.97
C ALA A 70 -10.99 0.41 8.59
N ALA A 71 -10.92 -0.03 7.34
CA ALA A 71 -9.82 -0.85 6.83
C ALA A 71 -8.49 -0.08 6.89
N ALA A 72 -8.50 1.21 6.57
CA ALA A 72 -7.31 2.07 6.66
C ALA A 72 -6.83 2.20 8.10
N LYS A 73 -7.71 2.52 9.03
CA LYS A 73 -7.36 2.60 10.46
C LYS A 73 -6.78 1.27 10.97
N ALA A 74 -7.40 0.15 10.60
CA ALA A 74 -6.91 -1.17 11.00
C ALA A 74 -5.51 -1.45 10.43
N ALA A 75 -5.29 -1.19 9.15
CA ALA A 75 -4.00 -1.42 8.50
C ALA A 75 -2.88 -0.52 9.07
N TRP A 76 -3.20 0.73 9.36
CA TRP A 76 -2.23 1.73 9.82
C TRP A 76 -1.99 1.69 11.32
N LEU A 77 -3.06 1.67 12.13
CA LEU A 77 -3.04 2.01 13.55
C LEU A 77 -3.18 0.81 14.48
N ALA A 78 -3.69 -0.32 14.01
CA ALA A 78 -3.81 -1.51 14.85
C ALA A 78 -2.43 -2.03 15.29
N PRO A 79 -2.34 -2.71 16.44
CA PRO A 79 -1.09 -3.35 16.85
C PRO A 79 -0.56 -4.27 15.76
N GLY A 80 0.72 -4.14 15.43
CA GLY A 80 1.35 -4.87 14.33
C GLY A 80 1.06 -4.31 12.94
N GLY A 81 0.39 -3.16 12.84
CA GLY A 81 0.12 -2.47 11.58
C GLY A 81 1.29 -1.66 11.06
N LEU A 82 1.02 -0.82 10.05
CA LEU A 82 2.06 -0.05 9.34
C LEU A 82 2.83 0.89 10.26
N VAL A 83 2.15 1.62 11.16
CA VAL A 83 2.82 2.55 12.08
C VAL A 83 3.78 1.82 13.03
N ASP A 84 3.38 0.64 13.49
CA ASP A 84 4.22 -0.16 14.40
C ASP A 84 5.42 -0.76 13.70
N LYS A 85 5.27 -1.20 12.46
CA LYS A 85 6.24 -2.06 11.76
C LYS A 85 7.10 -1.35 10.73
N ALA A 86 6.68 -0.20 10.22
CA ALA A 86 7.48 0.55 9.27
C ALA A 86 8.72 1.14 9.94
N ALA A 87 9.85 1.04 9.26
CA ALA A 87 11.09 1.68 9.74
C ALA A 87 10.96 3.21 9.66
N PRO A 88 11.59 3.96 10.58
CA PRO A 88 11.69 5.41 10.44
C PRO A 88 12.27 5.79 9.08
N GLY A 89 11.71 6.82 8.45
CA GLY A 89 12.08 7.25 7.11
C GLY A 89 11.36 6.54 5.97
N THR A 90 10.55 5.51 6.24
CA THR A 90 9.68 4.90 5.23
C THR A 90 8.66 5.94 4.76
N LEU A 91 8.48 6.05 3.44
CA LEU A 91 7.42 6.86 2.83
C LEU A 91 6.26 5.96 2.49
N ILE A 92 5.10 6.24 3.08
CA ILE A 92 3.86 5.54 2.76
C ILE A 92 2.93 6.49 2.01
N ILE A 93 2.55 6.11 0.80
CA ILE A 93 1.64 6.87 -0.05
C ILE A 93 0.26 6.23 0.08
N GLU A 94 -0.65 6.93 0.75
CA GLU A 94 -2.02 6.49 0.94
C GLU A 94 -2.86 6.87 -0.27
N LEU A 95 -3.21 5.89 -1.08
CA LEU A 95 -3.95 6.08 -2.34
C LEU A 95 -5.46 5.92 -2.17
N SER A 96 -5.91 5.50 -1.00
CA SER A 96 -7.34 5.37 -0.70
C SER A 96 -8.00 6.73 -0.57
N THR A 97 -9.29 6.80 -0.89
CA THR A 97 -10.09 8.00 -0.63
C THR A 97 -10.57 7.95 0.82
N LEU A 98 -9.98 8.77 1.66
CA LEU A 98 -10.29 8.82 3.09
C LEU A 98 -10.75 10.22 3.49
N ASP A 99 -11.56 10.29 4.56
CA ASP A 99 -11.97 11.56 5.15
C ASP A 99 -10.78 12.26 5.83
N PRO A 100 -10.81 13.60 5.93
CA PRO A 100 -9.70 14.36 6.52
C PRO A 100 -9.36 13.98 7.95
N ASP A 101 -10.33 13.63 8.77
CA ASP A 101 -10.10 13.27 10.17
C ASP A 101 -9.34 11.94 10.28
N THR A 102 -9.70 10.95 9.48
CA THR A 102 -8.96 9.68 9.41
C THR A 102 -7.52 9.92 8.96
N MET A 103 -7.31 10.75 7.93
CA MET A 103 -5.95 11.07 7.47
C MET A 103 -5.13 11.81 8.52
N ARG A 104 -5.72 12.75 9.26
CA ARG A 104 -5.03 13.45 10.35
C ARG A 104 -4.61 12.51 11.46
N GLU A 105 -5.47 11.57 11.83
CA GLU A 105 -5.18 10.55 12.85
C GLU A 105 -4.01 9.65 12.41
N ILE A 106 -4.05 9.16 11.19
CA ILE A 106 -2.97 8.36 10.59
C ILE A 106 -1.66 9.16 10.54
N ALA A 107 -1.71 10.38 10.05
CA ALA A 107 -0.53 11.23 9.90
C ALA A 107 0.12 11.55 11.26
N ALA A 108 -0.68 11.83 12.28
CA ALA A 108 -0.16 12.08 13.64
C ALA A 108 0.57 10.86 14.21
N ALA A 109 -0.02 9.67 14.08
CA ALA A 109 0.59 8.43 14.56
C ALA A 109 1.87 8.08 13.79
N ALA A 110 1.86 8.23 12.46
CA ALA A 110 3.02 7.97 11.61
C ALA A 110 4.18 8.93 11.92
N THR A 111 3.89 10.23 12.02
CA THR A 111 4.89 11.26 12.34
C THR A 111 5.57 10.98 13.69
N ALA A 112 4.81 10.54 14.70
CA ALA A 112 5.36 10.18 16.00
C ALA A 112 6.38 9.04 15.94
N LYS A 113 6.33 8.22 14.91
CA LYS A 113 7.26 7.11 14.67
C LYS A 113 8.33 7.41 13.61
N GLY A 114 8.36 8.62 13.08
CA GLY A 114 9.29 9.00 12.01
C GLY A 114 8.94 8.43 10.65
N VAL A 115 7.70 7.98 10.44
CA VAL A 115 7.18 7.49 9.17
C VAL A 115 6.57 8.66 8.40
N LEU A 116 6.92 8.77 7.12
CA LEU A 116 6.40 9.81 6.25
C LEU A 116 5.12 9.36 5.58
N VAL A 117 4.13 10.25 5.51
CA VAL A 117 2.83 9.95 4.88
C VAL A 117 2.53 10.99 3.81
N LEU A 118 2.09 10.51 2.66
CA LEU A 118 1.52 11.33 1.61
C LEU A 118 0.07 10.90 1.39
N ASP A 119 -0.87 11.85 1.58
CA ASP A 119 -2.26 11.65 1.19
C ASP A 119 -2.37 11.89 -0.31
N CYS A 120 -2.66 10.85 -1.07
CA CYS A 120 -2.62 10.89 -2.53
C CYS A 120 -3.77 10.07 -3.13
N PRO A 121 -5.02 10.51 -2.94
CA PRO A 121 -6.14 9.82 -3.57
C PRO A 121 -5.98 9.82 -5.09
N VAL A 122 -6.58 8.83 -5.74
CA VAL A 122 -6.47 8.64 -7.18
C VAL A 122 -7.82 8.78 -7.85
N SER A 123 -7.81 9.22 -9.10
CA SER A 123 -8.98 9.23 -9.97
C SER A 123 -8.75 8.29 -11.13
N GLY A 124 -9.74 7.47 -11.42
CA GLY A 124 -9.71 6.42 -12.44
C GLY A 124 -10.22 5.10 -11.87
N GLY A 125 -10.47 4.17 -12.76
CA GLY A 125 -11.00 2.85 -12.41
C GLY A 125 -9.95 1.74 -12.52
N PRO A 126 -10.40 0.48 -12.44
CA PRO A 126 -9.52 -0.68 -12.52
C PRO A 126 -8.71 -0.77 -13.81
N MET A 127 -9.28 -0.34 -14.95
CA MET A 127 -8.58 -0.38 -16.23
C MET A 127 -7.44 0.64 -16.27
N GLU A 128 -7.68 1.85 -15.78
CA GLU A 128 -6.67 2.90 -15.69
C GLU A 128 -5.54 2.48 -14.75
N SER A 129 -5.87 1.82 -13.63
CA SER A 129 -4.85 1.33 -12.71
C SER A 129 -3.98 0.25 -13.36
N LEU A 130 -4.56 -0.63 -14.16
CA LEU A 130 -3.82 -1.67 -14.88
C LEU A 130 -2.91 -1.09 -15.97
N ARG A 131 -3.34 0.00 -16.61
CA ARG A 131 -2.58 0.65 -17.69
C ARG A 131 -1.55 1.67 -17.19
N GLY A 132 -1.59 2.03 -15.91
CA GLY A 132 -0.76 3.09 -15.37
C GLY A 132 -1.24 4.49 -15.77
N GLU A 133 -2.55 4.67 -15.90
CA GLU A 133 -3.19 5.91 -16.37
C GLU A 133 -3.99 6.61 -15.27
N LEU A 134 -3.81 6.21 -14.01
CA LEU A 134 -4.46 6.87 -12.88
C LEU A 134 -3.99 8.31 -12.73
N VAL A 135 -4.92 9.20 -12.41
CA VAL A 135 -4.60 10.58 -12.03
C VAL A 135 -4.38 10.61 -10.52
N LEU A 136 -3.24 11.14 -10.10
CA LEU A 136 -2.90 11.37 -8.70
C LEU A 136 -3.40 12.76 -8.30
N ILE A 137 -4.09 12.86 -7.17
CA ILE A 137 -4.73 14.09 -6.72
C ILE A 137 -4.04 14.63 -5.47
#